data_aa2bab8bcc91b65ce645e2c2a86419f1
#
_entry.id   aa2bab8bcc91b65ce645e2c2a86419f1
#
_cell.length_a   1.000
_cell.length_b   1.000
_cell.length_c   1.000
_cell.angle_alpha   90.00
_cell.angle_beta   90.00
_cell.angle_gamma   90.00
#
_symmetry.space_group_name_H-M   'P 1'
#
loop_
_entity.id
_entity.type
_entity.pdbx_description
1 polymer ?
#
loop_
_entity_poly.entity_id
_entity_poly.type
_entity_poly.pdbx_seq_one_letter_code
_entity_poly.pdbx_strand_id
1 'polypeptide(L)'
;MDVFSNSNSRFSIVNHRLVGGGVIHLVCEKNRRTLGEPEMIILHYTAGRDAMSSAKFLVRPEVKASTHLVIGRDGQVIQLVPFNIEAWHAGKSSYKGRSELNRYSIGIELDNLGQLQLEGGKFVAECGKEVPVKEVYSEDSGEMPTYWHDYTDEQMRVLNEVCGLLVDTYPIGDIVGHSDVTSRKVDPGPALRVAEWIRYY
;
A
#
# COMPACT_ATOMS: atom_id res chain seq x y z
N MET A 1 7.80 15.99 26.54
CA MET A 1 7.48 14.59 26.17
C MET A 1 8.13 14.39 24.82
N ASP A 2 9.25 13.67 24.84
CA ASP A 2 10.14 13.62 23.70
C ASP A 2 9.52 12.85 22.56
N VAL A 3 9.29 13.57 21.47
CA VAL A 3 8.96 13.03 20.15
C VAL A 3 10.14 12.12 19.78
N PHE A 4 9.86 10.87 19.52
CA PHE A 4 10.82 9.90 19.01
C PHE A 4 11.36 10.40 17.66
N SER A 5 12.38 11.24 17.68
CA SER A 5 13.23 11.43 16.50
C SER A 5 13.94 10.10 16.29
N ASN A 6 13.41 9.33 15.35
CA ASN A 6 13.96 8.02 14.97
C ASN A 6 15.31 8.26 14.27
N SER A 7 16.36 8.54 15.06
CA SER A 7 17.72 8.79 14.57
C SER A 7 18.34 7.59 13.84
N ASN A 8 17.58 6.53 13.62
CA ASN A 8 17.98 5.27 12.98
C ASN A 8 17.11 4.89 11.77
N SER A 9 16.24 5.79 11.26
CA SER A 9 15.50 5.47 10.04
C SER A 9 16.47 5.32 8.87
N ARG A 10 16.33 4.22 8.12
CA ARG A 10 17.08 4.00 6.89
C ARG A 10 16.58 4.85 5.71
N PHE A 11 15.44 5.53 5.88
CA PHE A 11 14.81 6.38 4.87
C PHE A 11 14.77 7.84 5.31
N SER A 12 14.74 8.73 4.32
CA SER A 12 14.42 10.15 4.50
C SER A 12 13.63 10.67 3.28
N ILE A 13 12.98 11.82 3.42
CA ILE A 13 12.27 12.46 2.31
C ILE A 13 13.03 13.70 1.87
N VAL A 14 13.43 13.74 0.60
CA VAL A 14 14.13 14.87 -0.03
C VAL A 14 13.38 15.26 -1.30
N ASN A 15 12.94 16.52 -1.39
CA ASN A 15 12.18 17.02 -2.54
C ASN A 15 10.99 16.13 -2.90
N HIS A 16 10.20 15.73 -1.89
CA HIS A 16 9.03 14.84 -2.02
C HIS A 16 9.34 13.44 -2.57
N ARG A 17 10.59 13.00 -2.47
CA ARG A 17 11.02 11.65 -2.83
C ARG A 17 11.60 10.93 -1.63
N LEU A 18 11.27 9.66 -1.51
CA LEU A 18 11.88 8.78 -0.53
C LEU A 18 13.30 8.44 -0.98
N VAL A 19 14.28 8.58 -0.10
CA VAL A 19 15.68 8.26 -0.38
C VAL A 19 16.29 7.42 0.75
N GLY A 20 17.39 6.73 0.46
CA GLY A 20 18.01 5.79 1.40
C GLY A 20 17.45 4.37 1.26
N GLY A 21 17.87 3.44 2.11
CA GLY A 21 17.36 2.07 2.17
C GLY A 21 17.35 1.26 0.87
N GLY A 22 18.08 1.69 -0.16
CA GLY A 22 18.05 1.05 -1.46
C GLY A 22 16.76 1.31 -2.28
N VAL A 23 16.07 2.42 -2.04
CA VAL A 23 14.85 2.81 -2.79
C VAL A 23 15.13 2.85 -4.29
N ILE A 24 14.27 2.20 -5.07
CA ILE A 24 14.29 2.26 -6.53
C ILE A 24 13.31 3.35 -7.00
N HIS A 25 13.72 4.23 -7.90
CA HIS A 25 12.84 5.21 -8.53
C HIS A 25 12.50 4.75 -9.95
N LEU A 26 11.22 4.41 -10.17
CA LEU A 26 10.67 4.07 -11.48
C LEU A 26 9.61 5.13 -11.85
N VAL A 27 10.01 6.15 -12.61
CA VAL A 27 9.20 7.35 -12.81
C VAL A 27 7.92 7.07 -13.59
N CYS A 28 6.78 7.46 -13.01
CA CYS A 28 5.46 7.44 -13.64
C CYS A 28 5.17 8.81 -14.26
N GLU A 29 5.40 8.98 -15.57
CA GLU A 29 5.33 10.27 -16.24
C GLU A 29 3.91 10.74 -16.60
N LYS A 30 2.90 9.86 -16.49
CA LYS A 30 1.50 10.20 -16.83
C LYS A 30 0.81 11.11 -15.80
N ASN A 31 1.30 11.12 -14.55
CA ASN A 31 0.77 11.96 -13.48
C ASN A 31 1.41 13.35 -13.53
N ARG A 32 0.59 14.38 -13.63
CA ARG A 32 1.05 15.77 -13.82
C ARG A 32 0.42 16.77 -12.84
N ARG A 33 -0.71 16.38 -12.22
CA ARG A 33 -1.39 17.27 -11.27
C ARG A 33 -0.62 17.32 -9.98
N THR A 34 -0.39 18.52 -9.47
CA THR A 34 0.16 18.70 -8.14
C THR A 34 -0.86 18.19 -7.11
N LEU A 35 -0.41 17.33 -6.22
CA LEU A 35 -1.07 17.03 -4.97
C LEU A 35 -0.75 18.21 -4.04
N GLY A 36 -1.75 18.72 -3.34
CA GLY A 36 -1.51 19.64 -2.24
C GLY A 36 -0.72 18.94 -1.11
N GLU A 37 -0.92 19.36 0.11
CA GLU A 37 -0.41 18.57 1.24
C GLU A 37 -1.26 17.30 1.38
N PRO A 38 -0.66 16.11 1.35
CA PRO A 38 -1.39 14.87 1.56
C PRO A 38 -1.87 14.80 3.03
N GLU A 39 -3.14 14.46 3.21
CA GLU A 39 -3.80 14.41 4.50
C GLU A 39 -4.08 12.97 4.96
N MET A 40 -3.86 11.98 4.08
CA MET A 40 -4.09 10.58 4.38
C MET A 40 -3.18 9.64 3.58
N ILE A 41 -3.04 8.42 4.08
CA ILE A 41 -2.44 7.30 3.35
C ILE A 41 -3.55 6.28 3.07
N ILE A 42 -3.60 5.77 1.83
CA ILE A 42 -4.48 4.66 1.45
C ILE A 42 -3.61 3.46 1.09
N LEU A 43 -3.85 2.35 1.76
CA LEU A 43 -3.12 1.10 1.62
C LEU A 43 -3.84 0.15 0.66
N HIS A 44 -3.06 -0.49 -0.22
CA HIS A 44 -3.52 -1.40 -1.25
C HIS A 44 -2.69 -2.67 -1.24
N TYR A 45 -3.16 -3.71 -1.93
CA TYR A 45 -2.31 -4.78 -2.39
C TYR A 45 -2.27 -4.86 -3.93
N THR A 46 -1.15 -5.32 -4.47
CA THR A 46 -0.91 -5.34 -5.91
C THR A 46 -1.72 -6.37 -6.68
N ALA A 47 -2.12 -7.48 -6.07
CA ALA A 47 -2.62 -8.71 -6.71
C ALA A 47 -1.69 -9.23 -7.83
N GLY A 48 -0.47 -8.71 -7.92
CA GLY A 48 0.53 -9.02 -8.94
C GLY A 48 1.46 -10.16 -8.54
N ARG A 49 2.34 -10.55 -9.47
CA ARG A 49 3.29 -11.66 -9.25
C ARG A 49 4.46 -11.28 -8.35
N ASP A 50 4.88 -10.03 -8.43
CA ASP A 50 5.97 -9.42 -7.64
C ASP A 50 5.91 -7.89 -7.71
N ALA A 51 6.58 -7.23 -6.78
CA ALA A 51 6.61 -5.77 -6.66
C ALA A 51 7.11 -5.07 -7.92
N MET A 52 8.20 -5.55 -8.52
CA MET A 52 8.79 -4.92 -9.69
C MET A 52 7.90 -5.05 -10.92
N SER A 53 7.26 -6.20 -11.14
CA SER A 53 6.32 -6.38 -12.26
C SER A 53 5.08 -5.50 -12.11
N SER A 54 4.56 -5.36 -10.89
CA SER A 54 3.45 -4.47 -10.54
C SER A 54 3.82 -3.00 -10.75
N ALA A 55 5.00 -2.59 -10.29
CA ALA A 55 5.53 -1.24 -10.51
C ALA A 55 5.68 -0.92 -12.01
N LYS A 56 6.27 -1.83 -12.78
CA LYS A 56 6.40 -1.69 -14.25
C LYS A 56 5.05 -1.62 -14.96
N PHE A 57 4.04 -2.35 -14.49
CA PHE A 57 2.68 -2.26 -15.01
C PHE A 57 2.08 -0.87 -14.72
N LEU A 58 2.17 -0.41 -13.48
CA LEU A 58 1.55 0.84 -13.03
C LEU A 58 2.14 2.11 -13.70
N VAL A 59 3.37 2.07 -14.19
CA VAL A 59 3.97 3.23 -14.89
C VAL A 59 3.64 3.29 -16.39
N ARG A 60 3.04 2.26 -16.97
CA ARG A 60 2.69 2.24 -18.40
C ARG A 60 1.71 3.37 -18.73
N PRO A 61 1.88 4.08 -19.85
CA PRO A 61 1.03 5.22 -20.24
C PRO A 61 -0.45 4.84 -20.38
N GLU A 62 -0.73 3.65 -20.89
CA GLU A 62 -2.09 3.14 -21.15
C GLU A 62 -2.84 2.70 -19.88
N VAL A 63 -2.13 2.44 -18.77
CA VAL A 63 -2.74 2.01 -17.50
C VAL A 63 -3.32 3.22 -16.77
N LYS A 64 -4.63 3.19 -16.49
CA LYS A 64 -5.36 4.28 -15.83
C LYS A 64 -5.29 4.22 -14.29
N ALA A 65 -4.23 3.62 -13.76
CA ALA A 65 -3.94 3.56 -12.34
C ALA A 65 -2.46 3.88 -12.10
N SER A 66 -2.14 4.42 -10.95
CA SER A 66 -0.77 4.66 -10.48
C SER A 66 -0.77 4.76 -8.96
N THR A 67 0.39 4.61 -8.35
CA THR A 67 0.58 4.75 -6.91
C THR A 67 1.87 5.51 -6.61
N HIS A 68 2.05 5.97 -5.37
CA HIS A 68 3.29 6.64 -4.97
C HIS A 68 4.39 5.63 -4.70
N LEU A 69 4.08 4.58 -3.94
CA LEU A 69 5.03 3.55 -3.54
C LEU A 69 4.50 2.15 -3.85
N VAL A 70 5.42 1.24 -4.15
CA VAL A 70 5.21 -0.21 -4.10
C VAL A 70 6.23 -0.78 -3.12
N ILE A 71 5.79 -1.58 -2.15
CA ILE A 71 6.64 -2.24 -1.15
C ILE A 71 6.63 -3.75 -1.39
N GLY A 72 7.78 -4.31 -1.69
CA GLY A 72 7.98 -5.74 -1.91
C GLY A 72 7.91 -6.57 -0.63
N ARG A 73 7.69 -7.86 -0.77
CA ARG A 73 7.68 -8.82 0.36
C ARG A 73 9.02 -8.90 1.09
N ASP A 74 10.12 -8.56 0.41
CA ASP A 74 11.48 -8.46 0.94
C ASP A 74 11.80 -7.07 1.53
N GLY A 75 10.82 -6.17 1.58
CA GLY A 75 10.97 -4.80 2.05
C GLY A 75 11.60 -3.84 1.02
N GLN A 76 11.82 -4.26 -0.23
CA GLN A 76 12.26 -3.35 -1.29
C GLN A 76 11.19 -2.31 -1.55
N VAL A 77 11.57 -1.04 -1.53
CA VAL A 77 10.66 0.07 -1.86
C VAL A 77 10.92 0.57 -3.28
N ILE A 78 9.85 0.73 -4.06
CA ILE A 78 9.88 1.31 -5.40
C ILE A 78 8.99 2.55 -5.39
N GLN A 79 9.54 3.72 -5.61
CA GLN A 79 8.76 4.95 -5.75
C GLN A 79 8.45 5.24 -7.21
N LEU A 80 7.15 5.45 -7.52
CA LEU A 80 6.67 5.72 -8.87
C LEU A 80 6.30 7.19 -9.06
N VAL A 81 5.64 7.79 -8.06
CA VAL A 81 5.17 9.17 -8.10
C VAL A 81 5.72 9.92 -6.89
N PRO A 82 6.25 11.16 -7.05
CA PRO A 82 6.63 12.00 -5.91
C PRO A 82 5.42 12.32 -5.03
N PHE A 83 5.63 12.51 -3.73
CA PHE A 83 4.53 12.73 -2.76
C PHE A 83 3.76 14.04 -2.94
N ASN A 84 4.25 14.98 -3.74
CA ASN A 84 3.55 16.21 -4.10
C ASN A 84 2.84 16.14 -5.47
N ILE A 85 2.74 14.97 -6.08
CA ILE A 85 2.04 14.74 -7.35
C ILE A 85 0.88 13.76 -7.11
N GLU A 86 -0.31 14.07 -7.60
CA GLU A 86 -1.49 13.21 -7.51
C GLU A 86 -1.26 11.88 -8.24
N ALA A 87 -1.38 10.75 -7.52
CA ALA A 87 -1.43 9.42 -8.10
C ALA A 87 -2.88 8.93 -8.22
N TRP A 88 -3.15 7.99 -9.13
CA TRP A 88 -4.49 7.48 -9.42
C TRP A 88 -4.69 6.09 -8.83
N HIS A 89 -4.89 6.00 -7.51
CA HIS A 89 -5.00 4.74 -6.77
C HIS A 89 -6.35 4.52 -6.09
N ALA A 90 -7.04 5.58 -5.63
CA ALA A 90 -8.28 5.47 -4.87
C ALA A 90 -9.54 5.38 -5.75
N GLY A 91 -9.46 5.73 -7.04
CA GLY A 91 -10.58 5.71 -7.97
C GLY A 91 -11.77 6.56 -7.47
N LYS A 92 -13.00 6.06 -7.67
CA LYS A 92 -14.20 6.68 -7.12
C LYS A 92 -14.33 6.28 -5.65
N SER A 93 -13.99 7.16 -4.76
CA SER A 93 -13.82 6.93 -3.33
C SER A 93 -14.42 8.06 -2.51
N SER A 94 -14.75 7.78 -1.24
CA SER A 94 -15.19 8.78 -0.26
C SER A 94 -14.82 8.33 1.16
N TYR A 95 -14.45 9.30 2.02
CA TYR A 95 -14.13 9.06 3.42
C TYR A 95 -14.38 10.33 4.25
N LYS A 96 -15.03 10.20 5.41
CA LYS A 96 -15.38 11.32 6.32
C LYS A 96 -15.99 12.53 5.58
N GLY A 97 -16.91 12.27 4.63
CA GLY A 97 -17.61 13.32 3.87
C GLY A 97 -16.81 13.93 2.70
N ARG A 98 -15.57 13.50 2.46
CA ARG A 98 -14.72 13.93 1.34
C ARG A 98 -14.72 12.88 0.24
N SER A 99 -14.74 13.29 -1.02
CA SER A 99 -14.65 12.43 -2.21
C SER A 99 -13.42 12.76 -3.06
N GLU A 100 -13.16 11.98 -4.12
CA GLU A 100 -12.00 12.15 -5.02
C GLU A 100 -10.67 12.09 -4.26
N LEU A 101 -10.49 11.07 -3.42
CA LEU A 101 -9.39 10.99 -2.45
C LEU A 101 -7.98 10.96 -3.05
N ASN A 102 -7.82 10.68 -4.35
CA ASN A 102 -6.53 10.85 -5.03
C ASN A 102 -5.91 12.25 -4.83
N ARG A 103 -6.75 13.27 -4.61
CA ARG A 103 -6.33 14.66 -4.42
C ARG A 103 -5.77 14.94 -3.02
N TYR A 104 -5.90 14.01 -2.10
CA TYR A 104 -5.62 14.20 -0.67
C TYR A 104 -4.78 13.09 -0.08
N SER A 105 -4.40 12.09 -0.88
CA SER A 105 -3.81 10.88 -0.33
C SER A 105 -2.53 10.43 -1.04
N ILE A 106 -1.69 9.79 -0.24
CA ILE A 106 -0.57 8.98 -0.71
C ILE A 106 -1.06 7.54 -0.81
N GLY A 107 -0.93 6.91 -1.99
CA GLY A 107 -1.21 5.49 -2.19
C GLY A 107 0.04 4.65 -2.00
N ILE A 108 -0.08 3.57 -1.24
CA ILE A 108 0.98 2.57 -1.04
C ILE A 108 0.45 1.21 -1.41
N GLU A 109 1.07 0.57 -2.39
CA GLU A 109 0.82 -0.80 -2.82
C GLU A 109 1.75 -1.76 -2.11
N LEU A 110 1.21 -2.78 -1.48
CA LEU A 110 1.97 -3.87 -0.88
C LEU A 110 1.99 -5.06 -1.84
N ASP A 111 3.16 -5.59 -2.15
CA ASP A 111 3.28 -6.80 -2.96
C ASP A 111 2.65 -7.97 -2.23
N ASN A 112 1.45 -8.33 -2.66
CA ASN A 112 0.64 -9.36 -2.05
C ASN A 112 -0.38 -9.88 -3.08
N LEU A 113 -0.69 -11.17 -3.03
CA LEU A 113 -1.58 -11.84 -3.99
C LEU A 113 -3.07 -11.62 -3.68
N GLY A 114 -3.39 -11.03 -2.51
CA GLY A 114 -4.75 -10.73 -2.08
C GLY A 114 -5.52 -11.96 -1.60
N GLN A 115 -6.81 -11.99 -1.92
CA GLN A 115 -7.70 -13.08 -1.55
C GLN A 115 -7.36 -14.37 -2.29
N LEU A 116 -7.45 -15.51 -1.59
CA LEU A 116 -7.11 -16.83 -2.11
C LEU A 116 -8.36 -17.71 -2.20
N GLN A 117 -8.39 -18.60 -3.19
CA GLN A 117 -9.37 -19.66 -3.34
C GLN A 117 -8.79 -20.98 -2.80
N LEU A 118 -9.62 -21.78 -2.13
CA LEU A 118 -9.24 -23.15 -1.75
C LEU A 118 -9.71 -24.13 -2.84
N GLU A 119 -8.78 -24.61 -3.64
CA GLU A 119 -9.04 -25.49 -4.77
C GLU A 119 -8.27 -26.81 -4.61
N GLY A 120 -8.96 -27.93 -4.51
CA GLY A 120 -8.31 -29.25 -4.38
C GLY A 120 -7.36 -29.37 -3.17
N GLY A 121 -7.61 -28.65 -2.08
CA GLY A 121 -6.75 -28.62 -0.89
C GLY A 121 -5.54 -27.68 -0.99
N LYS A 122 -5.49 -26.83 -2.02
CA LYS A 122 -4.44 -25.83 -2.26
C LYS A 122 -5.01 -24.44 -2.24
N PHE A 123 -4.24 -23.48 -1.72
CA PHE A 123 -4.60 -22.07 -1.76
C PHE A 123 -4.04 -21.42 -3.02
N VAL A 124 -4.93 -20.88 -3.85
CA VAL A 124 -4.59 -20.37 -5.20
C VAL A 124 -5.04 -18.91 -5.31
N ALA A 125 -4.16 -18.04 -5.76
CA ALA A 125 -4.47 -16.64 -6.05
C ALA A 125 -5.17 -16.49 -7.40
N GLU A 126 -5.84 -15.36 -7.66
CA GLU A 126 -6.52 -15.05 -8.92
C GLU A 126 -5.59 -15.19 -10.15
N CYS A 127 -4.31 -14.85 -10.00
CA CYS A 127 -3.31 -15.02 -11.06
C CYS A 127 -2.86 -16.48 -11.29
N GLY A 128 -3.47 -17.46 -10.59
CA GLY A 128 -3.16 -18.89 -10.69
C GLY A 128 -1.92 -19.35 -9.89
N LYS A 129 -1.34 -18.47 -9.07
CA LYS A 129 -0.18 -18.83 -8.23
C LYS A 129 -0.65 -19.55 -6.97
N GLU A 130 -0.07 -20.73 -6.69
CA GLU A 130 -0.28 -21.47 -5.45
C GLU A 130 0.48 -20.79 -4.30
N VAL A 131 -0.16 -20.67 -3.12
CA VAL A 131 0.39 -20.08 -1.92
C VAL A 131 0.59 -21.17 -0.85
N PRO A 132 1.78 -21.32 -0.26
CA PRO A 132 2.02 -22.27 0.83
C PRO A 132 1.13 -21.95 2.05
N VAL A 133 0.63 -22.99 2.73
CA VAL A 133 -0.25 -22.86 3.92
C VAL A 133 0.33 -21.91 4.98
N LYS A 134 1.63 -21.91 5.19
CA LYS A 134 2.32 -21.04 6.15
C LYS A 134 2.26 -19.54 5.81
N GLU A 135 1.87 -19.18 4.60
CA GLU A 135 1.72 -17.83 4.09
C GLU A 135 0.25 -17.46 3.88
N VAL A 136 -0.67 -18.22 4.52
CA VAL A 136 -2.11 -18.00 4.41
C VAL A 136 -2.65 -17.49 5.73
N TYR A 137 -3.27 -16.31 5.67
CA TYR A 137 -4.13 -15.79 6.73
C TYR A 137 -5.57 -16.27 6.50
N SER A 138 -6.20 -16.77 7.56
CA SER A 138 -7.60 -17.19 7.54
C SER A 138 -8.43 -16.25 8.41
N GLU A 139 -9.46 -15.65 7.81
CA GLU A 139 -10.46 -14.86 8.51
C GLU A 139 -11.73 -15.68 8.70
N ASP A 140 -12.10 -15.90 9.95
CA ASP A 140 -13.36 -16.56 10.30
C ASP A 140 -14.46 -15.50 10.50
N SER A 141 -15.35 -15.38 9.53
CA SER A 141 -16.49 -14.45 9.55
C SER A 141 -17.81 -15.12 10.01
N GLY A 142 -17.74 -16.37 10.49
CA GLY A 142 -18.88 -17.10 11.07
C GLY A 142 -19.76 -17.88 10.07
N GLU A 143 -19.61 -17.68 8.75
CA GLU A 143 -20.29 -18.49 7.72
C GLU A 143 -19.32 -19.48 7.05
N MET A 144 -18.39 -18.96 6.28
CA MET A 144 -17.27 -19.72 5.71
C MET A 144 -15.99 -18.90 5.85
N PRO A 145 -14.86 -19.51 6.20
CA PRO A 145 -13.60 -18.77 6.31
C PRO A 145 -13.18 -18.23 4.95
N THR A 146 -12.65 -17.01 4.95
CA THR A 146 -11.94 -16.46 3.79
C THR A 146 -10.44 -16.59 3.97
N TYR A 147 -9.72 -16.76 2.87
CA TYR A 147 -8.29 -16.99 2.88
C TYR A 147 -7.58 -15.86 2.13
N TRP A 148 -6.46 -15.42 2.68
CA TRP A 148 -5.71 -14.29 2.16
C TRP A 148 -4.22 -14.58 2.19
N HIS A 149 -3.49 -14.04 1.23
CA HIS A 149 -2.04 -14.11 1.27
C HIS A 149 -1.54 -13.23 2.41
N ASP A 150 -0.77 -13.79 3.34
CA ASP A 150 -0.26 -13.07 4.49
C ASP A 150 0.87 -12.11 4.10
N TYR A 151 1.03 -11.05 4.90
CA TYR A 151 2.12 -10.09 4.74
C TYR A 151 3.36 -10.57 5.49
N THR A 152 4.54 -10.25 4.97
CA THR A 152 5.78 -10.63 5.66
C THR A 152 6.14 -9.62 6.75
N ASP A 153 6.85 -10.07 7.79
CA ASP A 153 7.33 -9.20 8.87
C ASP A 153 8.21 -8.07 8.33
N GLU A 154 9.06 -8.36 7.34
CA GLU A 154 9.93 -7.35 6.71
C GLU A 154 9.13 -6.30 5.95
N GLN A 155 8.10 -6.71 5.21
CA GLN A 155 7.20 -5.81 4.50
C GLN A 155 6.46 -4.89 5.49
N MET A 156 5.96 -5.45 6.59
CA MET A 156 5.28 -4.70 7.66
C MET A 156 6.21 -3.74 8.37
N ARG A 157 7.45 -4.15 8.66
CA ARG A 157 8.47 -3.30 9.26
C ARG A 157 8.79 -2.09 8.37
N VAL A 158 8.94 -2.31 7.05
CA VAL A 158 9.19 -1.24 6.09
C VAL A 158 8.00 -0.31 5.94
N LEU A 159 6.79 -0.87 5.84
CA LEU A 159 5.56 -0.09 5.77
C LEU A 159 5.44 0.84 6.97
N ASN A 160 5.71 0.32 8.18
CA ASN A 160 5.66 1.06 9.43
C ASN A 160 6.66 2.23 9.43
N GLU A 161 7.89 1.97 9.03
CA GLU A 161 8.95 2.98 8.96
C GLU A 161 8.62 4.09 7.94
N VAL A 162 8.09 3.71 6.76
CA VAL A 162 7.69 4.65 5.71
C VAL A 162 6.48 5.48 6.14
N CYS A 163 5.45 4.86 6.73
CA CYS A 163 4.27 5.59 7.20
C CYS A 163 4.62 6.57 8.32
N GLY A 164 5.45 6.18 9.29
CA GLY A 164 5.93 7.08 10.33
C GLY A 164 6.63 8.30 9.76
N LEU A 165 7.55 8.10 8.81
CA LEU A 165 8.24 9.19 8.14
C LEU A 165 7.29 10.11 7.34
N LEU A 166 6.25 9.56 6.73
CA LEU A 166 5.24 10.35 6.01
C LEU A 166 4.38 11.18 6.97
N VAL A 167 3.96 10.61 8.09
CA VAL A 167 3.22 11.31 9.15
C VAL A 167 4.05 12.43 9.78
N ASP A 168 5.35 12.20 9.99
CA ASP A 168 6.27 13.23 10.51
C ASP A 168 6.53 14.37 9.51
N THR A 169 6.33 14.11 8.20
CA THR A 169 6.68 15.06 7.13
C THR A 169 5.46 15.83 6.62
N TYR A 170 4.27 15.22 6.62
CA TYR A 170 3.04 15.77 6.05
C TYR A 170 1.91 15.76 7.07
N PRO A 171 0.85 16.61 6.92
CA PRO A 171 -0.28 16.67 7.85
C PRO A 171 -1.23 15.46 7.68
N ILE A 172 -0.70 14.25 7.72
CA ILE A 172 -1.45 13.02 7.58
C ILE A 172 -2.19 12.72 8.88
N GLY A 173 -3.52 12.71 8.82
CA GLY A 173 -4.39 12.42 9.94
C GLY A 173 -5.04 11.03 9.90
N ASP A 174 -4.98 10.34 8.76
CA ASP A 174 -5.62 9.04 8.57
C ASP A 174 -4.75 8.10 7.74
N ILE A 175 -4.67 6.83 8.18
CA ILE A 175 -4.12 5.71 7.41
C ILE A 175 -5.24 4.68 7.29
N VAL A 176 -5.68 4.38 6.09
CA VAL A 176 -6.86 3.55 5.84
C VAL A 176 -6.61 2.52 4.73
N GLY A 177 -7.41 1.48 4.68
CA GLY A 177 -7.43 0.56 3.55
C GLY A 177 -8.27 1.10 2.38
N HIS A 178 -8.06 0.59 1.18
CA HIS A 178 -8.91 0.92 0.03
C HIS A 178 -10.36 0.52 0.26
N SER A 179 -10.60 -0.60 0.94
CA SER A 179 -11.95 -1.07 1.34
C SER A 179 -12.67 -0.09 2.28
N ASP A 180 -11.95 0.72 3.05
CA ASP A 180 -12.55 1.70 3.97
C ASP A 180 -13.09 2.94 3.22
N VAL A 181 -12.61 3.18 2.01
CA VAL A 181 -12.95 4.37 1.21
C VAL A 181 -13.85 4.06 0.02
N THR A 182 -14.07 2.78 -0.30
CA THR A 182 -15.02 2.34 -1.33
C THR A 182 -15.45 0.88 -1.13
N SER A 183 -16.75 0.63 -1.21
CA SER A 183 -17.32 -0.74 -1.13
C SER A 183 -17.04 -1.63 -2.35
N ARG A 184 -16.37 -1.09 -3.37
CA ARG A 184 -16.03 -1.83 -4.61
C ARG A 184 -14.69 -2.54 -4.54
N LYS A 185 -14.00 -2.41 -3.42
CA LYS A 185 -12.65 -2.93 -3.21
C LYS A 185 -12.56 -3.67 -1.89
N VAL A 186 -11.67 -4.63 -1.83
CA VAL A 186 -11.42 -5.45 -0.65
C VAL A 186 -9.99 -5.32 -0.13
N ASP A 187 -9.12 -4.67 -0.91
CA ASP A 187 -7.72 -4.44 -0.52
C ASP A 187 -7.62 -3.38 0.60
N PRO A 188 -6.66 -3.49 1.50
CA PRO A 188 -5.57 -4.47 1.58
C PRO A 188 -5.97 -5.81 2.20
N GLY A 189 -7.24 -6.05 2.51
CA GLY A 189 -7.76 -7.26 3.12
C GLY A 189 -7.47 -7.39 4.62
N PRO A 190 -8.09 -8.36 5.29
CA PRO A 190 -8.02 -8.51 6.75
C PRO A 190 -6.64 -8.96 7.24
N ALA A 191 -5.80 -9.56 6.39
CA ALA A 191 -4.45 -9.95 6.75
C ALA A 191 -3.56 -8.76 7.17
N LEU A 192 -3.84 -7.54 6.68
CA LEU A 192 -3.07 -6.36 7.07
C LEU A 192 -3.42 -5.81 8.46
N ARG A 193 -4.62 -6.09 8.98
CA ARG A 193 -5.10 -5.61 10.29
C ARG A 193 -4.87 -4.10 10.51
N VAL A 194 -5.23 -3.30 9.52
CA VAL A 194 -4.99 -1.83 9.50
C VAL A 194 -5.40 -1.16 10.82
N ALA A 195 -6.57 -1.50 11.39
CA ALA A 195 -7.08 -0.91 12.63
C ALA A 195 -6.21 -1.20 13.87
N GLU A 196 -5.53 -2.33 13.92
CA GLU A 196 -4.61 -2.67 15.01
C GLU A 196 -3.30 -1.89 14.89
N TRP A 197 -2.91 -1.61 13.68
CA TRP A 197 -1.63 -1.02 13.34
C TRP A 197 -1.63 0.52 13.45
N ILE A 198 -2.73 1.19 13.09
CA ILE A 198 -2.89 2.66 13.20
C ILE A 198 -2.77 3.18 14.65
N ARG A 199 -2.93 2.32 15.66
CA ARG A 199 -2.82 2.74 17.08
C ARG A 199 -1.43 3.24 17.47
N TYR A 200 -0.44 3.12 16.61
CA TYR A 200 0.94 3.54 16.85
C TYR A 200 1.28 4.92 16.23
N TYR A 201 0.33 5.56 15.56
CA TYR A 201 0.39 6.90 14.98
C TYR A 201 -0.77 7.76 15.51
#